data_12771182c57e8b0742cb5fcd0d444bf4
#
_entry.id   12771182c57e8b0742cb5fcd0d444bf4
#
_cell.length_a   1.000
_cell.length_b   1.000
_cell.length_c   1.000
_cell.angle_alpha   90.00
_cell.angle_beta   90.00
_cell.angle_gamma   90.00
#
_symmetry.space_group_name_H-M   'P 1'
#
loop_
_entity.id
_entity.type
_entity.pdbx_description
1 polymer ?
#
loop_
_entity_poly.entity_id
_entity_poly.type
_entity_poly.pdbx_seq_one_letter_code
_entity_poly.pdbx_strand_id
1 'polypeptide(L)'
;MGYEAIITINCEYYSNRIIDVIMLLSKLNWSFYNSDGLVEYIPIGDNDECDWQREKISEADLKDIVDYKQDHNERVGLLFCYNGTEGGFTMTASSTKEIVLGLDYYRKTMPDNTTDFSWYFQNVIVLLRNNGCEIDYLTFDEYTD
;
A
#
# COMPACT_ATOMS: atom_id res chain seq x y z
N MET A 1 -20.69 -7.71 10.10
CA MET A 1 -19.57 -7.85 11.02
C MET A 1 -18.26 -7.51 10.30
N GLY A 2 -17.69 -6.36 10.56
CA GLY A 2 -16.49 -5.90 9.90
C GLY A 2 -15.25 -6.04 10.76
N TYR A 3 -14.13 -6.12 10.10
CA TYR A 3 -12.81 -6.10 10.72
C TYR A 3 -11.99 -5.10 9.93
N GLU A 4 -11.41 -4.14 10.60
CA GLU A 4 -10.55 -3.15 9.96
C GLU A 4 -9.19 -3.16 10.65
N ALA A 5 -8.14 -3.35 9.88
CA ALA A 5 -6.79 -3.31 10.38
C ALA A 5 -5.95 -2.44 9.46
N ILE A 6 -5.25 -1.48 10.03
CA ILE A 6 -4.42 -0.55 9.25
C ILE A 6 -3.06 -0.37 9.92
N ILE A 7 -2.04 -0.19 9.09
CA ILE A 7 -0.71 0.23 9.51
C ILE A 7 -0.46 1.60 8.87
N THR A 8 -0.02 2.57 9.67
CA THR A 8 0.35 3.88 9.17
C THR A 8 1.85 4.08 9.37
N ILE A 9 2.55 4.48 8.32
CA ILE A 9 4.01 4.66 8.38
C ILE A 9 4.41 6.00 7.78
N ASN A 10 5.54 6.53 8.23
CA ASN A 10 6.17 7.72 7.68
C ASN A 10 7.45 7.31 6.96
N CYS A 11 7.51 7.58 5.65
CA CYS A 11 8.66 7.25 4.80
C CYS A 11 9.37 8.50 4.26
N GLU A 12 9.14 9.68 4.82
CA GLU A 12 9.68 10.93 4.24
C GLU A 12 11.20 10.99 4.26
N TYR A 13 11.85 10.29 5.21
CA TYR A 13 13.32 10.27 5.25
C TYR A 13 13.93 9.42 4.13
N TYR A 14 13.16 8.51 3.55
CA TYR A 14 13.56 7.77 2.38
C TYR A 14 13.34 8.61 1.11
N SER A 15 12.15 9.16 0.94
CA SER A 15 11.78 9.97 -0.23
C SER A 15 10.52 10.79 0.07
N ASN A 16 10.43 11.96 -0.55
CA ASN A 16 9.21 12.76 -0.52
C ASN A 16 8.25 12.41 -1.67
N ARG A 17 8.59 11.39 -2.49
CA ARG A 17 7.76 10.96 -3.61
C ARG A 17 7.14 9.60 -3.30
N ILE A 18 5.83 9.53 -3.41
CA ILE A 18 5.08 8.30 -3.17
C ILE A 18 5.52 7.20 -4.14
N ILE A 19 5.79 7.57 -5.39
CA ILE A 19 6.20 6.59 -6.40
C ILE A 19 7.47 5.85 -6.00
N ASP A 20 8.39 6.51 -5.30
CA ASP A 20 9.63 5.87 -4.88
C ASP A 20 9.38 4.75 -3.88
N VAL A 21 8.40 4.93 -2.98
CA VAL A 21 8.00 3.88 -2.04
C VAL A 21 7.32 2.73 -2.78
N ILE A 22 6.46 3.04 -3.74
CA ILE A 22 5.81 2.04 -4.58
C ILE A 22 6.83 1.21 -5.33
N MET A 23 7.81 1.85 -5.97
CA MET A 23 8.84 1.15 -6.74
C MET A 23 9.73 0.29 -5.84
N LEU A 24 10.02 0.76 -4.63
CA LEU A 24 10.78 -0.04 -3.67
C LEU A 24 10.00 -1.30 -3.30
N LEU A 25 8.73 -1.18 -2.95
CA LEU A 25 7.88 -2.33 -2.64
C LEU A 25 7.84 -3.33 -3.80
N SER A 26 7.76 -2.82 -5.04
CA SER A 26 7.67 -3.67 -6.21
C SER A 26 8.93 -4.52 -6.42
N LYS A 27 10.05 -4.13 -5.83
CA LYS A 27 11.30 -4.90 -5.87
C LYS A 27 11.43 -5.88 -4.71
N LEU A 28 10.50 -5.86 -3.76
CA LEU A 28 10.61 -6.56 -2.49
C LEU A 28 9.44 -7.53 -2.27
N ASN A 29 9.15 -8.36 -3.26
CA ASN A 29 8.11 -9.39 -3.19
C ASN A 29 6.66 -8.85 -3.21
N TRP A 30 6.45 -7.56 -3.40
CA TRP A 30 5.12 -6.96 -3.47
C TRP A 30 4.84 -6.46 -4.87
N SER A 31 3.85 -7.06 -5.55
CA SER A 31 3.50 -6.68 -6.91
C SER A 31 2.27 -5.78 -6.91
N PHE A 32 2.30 -4.71 -7.72
CA PHE A 32 1.09 -3.91 -7.97
C PHE A 32 0.27 -4.45 -9.15
N TYR A 33 0.67 -5.57 -9.74
CA TYR A 33 -0.18 -6.33 -10.66
C TYR A 33 -0.84 -7.47 -9.92
N ASN A 34 -2.15 -7.66 -10.13
CA ASN A 34 -2.85 -8.81 -9.57
C ASN A 34 -2.59 -10.06 -10.42
N SER A 35 -3.23 -11.18 -10.06
CA SER A 35 -3.03 -12.44 -10.78
C SER A 35 -3.46 -12.38 -12.24
N ASP A 36 -4.32 -11.44 -12.62
CA ASP A 36 -4.78 -11.23 -13.98
C ASP A 36 -3.92 -10.22 -14.75
N GLY A 37 -2.86 -9.70 -14.11
CA GLY A 37 -1.98 -8.71 -14.72
C GLY A 37 -2.56 -7.31 -14.74
N LEU A 38 -3.57 -7.04 -13.92
CA LEU A 38 -4.22 -5.73 -13.85
C LEU A 38 -3.77 -4.96 -12.61
N VAL A 39 -3.79 -3.63 -12.72
CA VAL A 39 -3.52 -2.72 -11.62
C VAL A 39 -4.84 -2.26 -11.02
N GLU A 40 -4.98 -2.36 -9.71
CA GLU A 40 -6.14 -1.85 -8.98
C GLU A 40 -5.70 -0.58 -8.26
N TYR A 41 -6.32 0.54 -8.62
CA TYR A 41 -5.84 1.86 -8.21
C TYR A 41 -6.97 2.89 -8.17
N ILE A 42 -6.70 4.02 -7.52
CA ILE A 42 -7.62 5.17 -7.52
C ILE A 42 -7.21 6.09 -8.66
N PRO A 43 -8.11 6.38 -9.63
CA PRO A 43 -7.74 7.13 -10.83
C PRO A 43 -7.52 8.62 -10.57
N ILE A 44 -6.92 9.30 -11.54
CA ILE A 44 -6.80 10.75 -11.54
C ILE A 44 -8.21 11.36 -11.49
N GLY A 45 -8.37 12.42 -10.70
CA GLY A 45 -9.63 13.10 -10.50
C GLY A 45 -10.43 12.57 -9.30
N ASP A 46 -10.02 11.45 -8.71
CA ASP A 46 -10.66 10.88 -7.52
C ASP A 46 -9.76 11.13 -6.32
N ASN A 47 -10.15 12.07 -5.46
CA ASN A 47 -9.40 12.39 -4.26
C ASN A 47 -9.92 11.66 -3.02
N ASP A 48 -11.22 11.55 -2.85
CA ASP A 48 -11.80 11.01 -1.62
C ASP A 48 -13.00 10.07 -1.84
N GLU A 49 -13.44 9.88 -3.06
CA GLU A 49 -14.55 8.97 -3.36
C GLU A 49 -14.12 7.51 -3.32
N CYS A 50 -12.84 7.26 -3.55
CA CYS A 50 -12.24 5.91 -3.53
C CYS A 50 -12.95 4.96 -4.50
N ASP A 51 -13.19 5.43 -5.72
CA ASP A 51 -13.81 4.65 -6.78
C ASP A 51 -12.74 3.86 -7.53
N TRP A 52 -12.29 2.79 -6.92
CA TRP A 52 -11.19 1.96 -7.41
C TRP A 52 -11.44 1.45 -8.82
N GLN A 53 -10.44 1.58 -9.67
CA GLN A 53 -10.43 1.05 -11.04
C GLN A 53 -9.51 -0.16 -11.13
N ARG A 54 -9.80 -1.01 -12.10
CA ARG A 54 -8.99 -2.20 -12.36
C ARG A 54 -8.69 -2.21 -13.85
N GLU A 55 -7.44 -1.96 -14.22
CA GLU A 55 -7.05 -1.75 -15.61
C GLU A 55 -5.68 -2.31 -15.90
N LYS A 56 -5.43 -2.57 -17.18
CA LYS A 56 -4.11 -2.94 -17.66
C LYS A 56 -3.31 -1.66 -17.89
N ILE A 57 -2.32 -1.41 -17.02
CA ILE A 57 -1.52 -0.18 -17.04
C ILE A 57 -0.06 -0.56 -17.03
N SER A 58 0.76 0.11 -17.87
CA SER A 58 2.21 -0.07 -17.83
C SER A 58 2.80 0.58 -16.59
N GLU A 59 3.99 0.16 -16.21
CA GLU A 59 4.71 0.76 -15.08
C GLU A 59 4.92 2.26 -15.32
N ALA A 60 5.27 2.66 -16.55
CA ALA A 60 5.47 4.07 -16.90
C ALA A 60 4.19 4.88 -16.71
N ASP A 61 3.05 4.34 -17.15
CA ASP A 61 1.77 5.03 -17.00
C ASP A 61 1.35 5.12 -15.55
N LEU A 62 1.59 4.06 -14.77
CA LEU A 62 1.30 4.09 -13.33
C LEU A 62 2.13 5.18 -12.64
N LYS A 63 3.41 5.27 -12.99
CA LYS A 63 4.28 6.31 -12.43
C LYS A 63 3.74 7.70 -12.74
N ASP A 64 3.30 7.94 -13.96
CA ASP A 64 2.73 9.22 -14.36
C ASP A 64 1.46 9.55 -13.58
N ILE A 65 0.59 8.54 -13.37
CA ILE A 65 -0.64 8.71 -12.60
C ILE A 65 -0.33 9.07 -11.15
N VAL A 66 0.58 8.35 -10.52
CA VAL A 66 0.94 8.58 -9.11
C VAL A 66 1.56 9.96 -8.94
N ASP A 67 2.50 10.33 -9.80
CA ASP A 67 3.15 11.64 -9.74
C ASP A 67 2.15 12.77 -9.97
N TYR A 68 1.25 12.63 -10.93
CA TYR A 68 0.20 13.61 -11.17
C TYR A 68 -0.67 13.80 -9.93
N LYS A 69 -1.14 12.71 -9.36
CA LYS A 69 -2.02 12.77 -8.19
C LYS A 69 -1.32 13.43 -7.01
N GLN A 70 -0.07 13.08 -6.76
CA GLN A 70 0.67 13.70 -5.66
C GLN A 70 0.89 15.19 -5.91
N ASP A 71 1.24 15.59 -7.12
CA ASP A 71 1.47 16.99 -7.47
C ASP A 71 0.19 17.83 -7.39
N HIS A 72 -0.98 17.22 -7.48
CA HIS A 72 -2.28 17.90 -7.43
C HIS A 72 -3.02 17.64 -6.11
N ASN A 73 -2.33 17.13 -5.09
CA ASN A 73 -2.89 16.84 -3.77
C ASN A 73 -4.07 15.86 -3.81
N GLU A 74 -4.05 14.95 -4.77
CA GLU A 74 -5.03 13.86 -4.84
C GLU A 74 -4.50 12.63 -4.11
N ARG A 75 -5.41 11.88 -3.52
CA ARG A 75 -5.05 10.64 -2.82
C ARG A 75 -4.61 9.58 -3.82
N VAL A 76 -3.42 9.05 -3.62
CA VAL A 76 -2.93 7.88 -4.35
C VAL A 76 -3.48 6.63 -3.66
N GLY A 77 -3.98 5.68 -4.44
CA GLY A 77 -4.39 4.37 -3.93
C GLY A 77 -3.94 3.27 -4.86
N LEU A 78 -3.41 2.19 -4.28
CA LEU A 78 -2.86 1.09 -5.06
C LEU A 78 -2.95 -0.21 -4.24
N LEU A 79 -3.39 -1.28 -4.90
CA LEU A 79 -3.40 -2.61 -4.28
C LEU A 79 -2.08 -3.31 -4.55
N PHE A 80 -1.48 -3.86 -3.52
CA PHE A 80 -0.29 -4.71 -3.62
C PHE A 80 -0.66 -6.16 -3.32
N CYS A 81 -0.08 -7.08 -4.08
CA CYS A 81 -0.24 -8.52 -3.87
C CYS A 81 1.11 -9.14 -3.55
N TYR A 82 1.14 -10.04 -2.58
CA TYR A 82 2.39 -10.69 -2.15
C TYR A 82 2.77 -11.79 -3.14
N ASN A 83 3.88 -11.60 -3.84
CA ASN A 83 4.39 -12.56 -4.82
C ASN A 83 3.34 -13.04 -5.82
N GLY A 84 2.35 -12.18 -6.16
CA GLY A 84 1.28 -12.56 -7.06
C GLY A 84 0.27 -13.54 -6.47
N THR A 85 0.32 -13.78 -5.17
CA THR A 85 -0.66 -14.62 -4.46
C THR A 85 -1.89 -13.80 -4.08
N GLU A 86 -2.85 -14.46 -3.41
CA GLU A 86 -4.07 -13.79 -2.97
C GLU A 86 -3.86 -12.84 -1.79
N GLY A 87 -2.77 -12.97 -1.04
CA GLY A 87 -2.50 -12.07 0.08
C GLY A 87 -2.09 -10.68 -0.40
N GLY A 88 -2.46 -9.64 0.33
CA GLY A 88 -2.11 -8.29 -0.08
C GLY A 88 -2.51 -7.21 0.92
N PHE A 89 -2.33 -5.97 0.49
CA PHE A 89 -2.81 -4.81 1.22
C PHE A 89 -3.09 -3.66 0.24
N THR A 90 -3.96 -2.74 0.64
CA THR A 90 -4.13 -1.49 -0.09
C THR A 90 -3.21 -0.44 0.51
N MET A 91 -2.61 0.38 -0.35
CA MET A 91 -1.81 1.52 0.09
C MET A 91 -2.52 2.79 -0.35
N THR A 92 -2.78 3.70 0.59
CA THR A 92 -3.33 5.01 0.28
C THR A 92 -2.45 6.08 0.92
N ALA A 93 -2.21 7.17 0.18
CA ALA A 93 -1.37 8.26 0.65
C ALA A 93 -1.58 9.51 -0.17
N SER A 94 -1.42 10.67 0.49
CA SER A 94 -1.31 11.96 -0.20
C SER A 94 0.11 12.51 -0.12
N SER A 95 0.91 11.96 0.79
CA SER A 95 2.34 12.27 0.93
C SER A 95 3.05 11.06 1.53
N THR A 96 4.39 11.10 1.53
CA THR A 96 5.17 10.02 2.16
C THR A 96 5.24 10.15 3.68
N LYS A 97 4.74 11.25 4.25
CA LYS A 97 4.70 11.44 5.70
C LYS A 97 3.67 10.54 6.36
N GLU A 98 2.61 10.19 5.63
CA GLU A 98 1.53 9.38 6.17
C GLU A 98 1.04 8.43 5.08
N ILE A 99 1.58 7.23 5.09
CA ILE A 99 1.18 6.15 4.17
C ILE A 99 0.36 5.16 4.97
N VAL A 100 -0.86 4.90 4.51
CA VAL A 100 -1.80 4.00 5.19
C VAL A 100 -1.88 2.70 4.43
N LEU A 101 -1.62 1.60 5.13
CA LEU A 101 -1.72 0.24 4.58
C LEU A 101 -2.98 -0.40 5.15
N GLY A 102 -3.96 -0.66 4.29
CA GLY A 102 -5.19 -1.35 4.66
C GLY A 102 -4.99 -2.85 4.52
N LEU A 103 -5.21 -3.60 5.59
CA LEU A 103 -4.87 -5.02 5.67
C LEU A 103 -6.06 -5.94 5.44
N ASP A 104 -7.20 -5.39 5.00
CA ASP A 104 -8.44 -6.17 4.89
C ASP A 104 -8.46 -7.13 3.71
N TYR A 105 -7.60 -6.91 2.71
CA TYR A 105 -7.54 -7.74 1.52
C TYR A 105 -6.78 -9.03 1.82
N TYR A 106 -7.50 -10.14 1.94
CA TYR A 106 -6.93 -11.45 2.32
C TYR A 106 -6.05 -11.33 3.56
N ARG A 107 -6.62 -10.77 4.61
CA ARG A 107 -5.94 -10.47 5.86
C ARG A 107 -5.31 -11.72 6.49
N LYS A 108 -4.02 -11.64 6.82
CA LYS A 108 -3.35 -12.69 7.59
C LYS A 108 -3.78 -12.61 9.04
N THR A 109 -4.19 -13.73 9.60
CA THR A 109 -4.78 -13.77 10.94
C THR A 109 -4.11 -14.78 11.83
N MET A 110 -4.21 -14.52 13.14
CA MET A 110 -3.90 -15.45 14.21
C MET A 110 -5.06 -16.44 14.39
N PRO A 111 -4.88 -17.53 15.15
CA PRO A 111 -5.96 -18.50 15.38
C PRO A 111 -7.24 -17.89 15.96
N ASP A 112 -7.14 -16.81 16.73
CA ASP A 112 -8.30 -16.12 17.32
C ASP A 112 -8.94 -15.09 16.37
N ASN A 113 -8.53 -15.09 15.10
CA ASN A 113 -9.00 -14.18 14.06
C ASN A 113 -8.53 -12.74 14.20
N THR A 114 -7.65 -12.42 15.14
CA THR A 114 -6.98 -11.11 15.14
C THR A 114 -5.95 -11.04 14.01
N THR A 115 -5.61 -9.83 13.59
CA THR A 115 -4.62 -9.65 12.53
C THR A 115 -3.24 -10.11 12.99
N ASP A 116 -2.57 -10.89 12.15
CA ASP A 116 -1.19 -11.28 12.40
C ASP A 116 -0.25 -10.12 12.08
N PHE A 117 -0.16 -9.15 12.99
CA PHE A 117 0.68 -7.98 12.81
C PHE A 117 2.14 -8.37 12.60
N SER A 118 2.60 -9.41 13.28
CA SER A 118 4.00 -9.86 13.17
C SER A 118 4.34 -10.23 11.73
N TRP A 119 3.43 -10.89 11.02
CA TRP A 119 3.64 -11.25 9.62
C TRP A 119 3.83 -9.98 8.75
N TYR A 120 2.95 -8.98 8.92
CA TYR A 120 3.05 -7.74 8.16
C TYR A 120 4.29 -6.94 8.55
N PHE A 121 4.62 -6.92 9.84
CA PHE A 121 5.82 -6.24 10.31
C PHE A 121 7.06 -6.82 9.64
N GLN A 122 7.20 -8.15 9.60
CA GLN A 122 8.34 -8.82 8.99
C GLN A 122 8.37 -8.65 7.47
N ASN A 123 7.24 -8.78 6.81
CA ASN A 123 7.19 -8.85 5.35
C ASN A 123 7.00 -7.49 4.67
N VAL A 124 6.71 -6.45 5.41
CA VAL A 124 6.57 -5.10 4.87
C VAL A 124 7.56 -4.15 5.55
N ILE A 125 7.45 -3.97 6.86
CA ILE A 125 8.19 -2.92 7.58
C ILE A 125 9.68 -3.27 7.67
N VAL A 126 10.02 -4.44 8.16
CA VAL A 126 11.42 -4.88 8.29
C VAL A 126 12.05 -4.95 6.91
N LEU A 127 11.31 -5.44 5.92
CA LEU A 127 11.79 -5.54 4.55
C LEU A 127 12.14 -4.16 3.97
N LEU A 128 11.26 -3.17 4.16
CA LEU A 128 11.52 -1.80 3.73
C LEU A 128 12.75 -1.23 4.43
N ARG A 129 12.82 -1.37 5.76
CA ARG A 129 13.95 -0.86 6.56
C ARG A 129 15.27 -1.47 6.14
N ASN A 130 15.29 -2.77 5.86
CA ASN A 130 16.51 -3.47 5.44
C ASN A 130 16.97 -3.07 4.04
N ASN A 131 16.12 -2.39 3.28
CA ASN A 131 16.41 -1.96 1.91
C ASN A 131 16.48 -0.44 1.78
N GLY A 132 16.81 0.25 2.86
CA GLY A 132 17.12 1.67 2.84
C GLY A 132 15.95 2.61 3.12
N CYS A 133 14.74 2.09 3.33
CA CYS A 133 13.61 2.93 3.66
C CYS A 133 13.53 3.13 5.18
N GLU A 134 14.04 4.25 5.66
CA GLU A 134 13.94 4.58 7.08
C GLU A 134 12.48 4.89 7.42
N ILE A 135 11.98 4.20 8.43
CA ILE A 135 10.63 4.42 8.94
C ILE A 135 10.77 4.76 10.41
N ASP A 136 10.55 6.03 10.75
CA ASP A 136 10.73 6.55 12.11
C ASP A 136 9.43 6.58 12.91
N TYR A 137 8.29 6.33 12.24
CA TYR A 137 6.99 6.35 12.87
C TYR A 137 6.13 5.24 12.27
N LEU A 138 5.50 4.47 13.16
CA LEU A 138 4.62 3.38 12.75
C LEU A 138 3.51 3.25 13.78
N THR A 139 2.26 3.15 13.31
CA THR A 139 1.15 2.74 14.16
C THR A 139 0.45 1.55 13.55
N PHE A 140 -0.13 0.73 14.41
CA PHE A 140 -1.03 -0.35 14.01
C PHE A 140 -2.34 -0.19 14.75
N ASP A 141 -3.44 -0.15 13.99
CA ASP A 141 -4.78 0.00 14.55
C ASP A 141 -5.65 -1.13 14.04
N GLU A 142 -6.40 -1.76 14.94
CA GLU A 142 -7.32 -2.82 14.59
C GLU A 142 -8.66 -2.58 15.26
N TYR A 143 -9.73 -2.62 14.46
CA TYR A 143 -11.09 -2.38 14.91
C TYR A 143 -11.98 -3.56 14.54
N THR A 144 -12.88 -3.92 15.45
CA THR A 144 -13.90 -4.94 15.20
C THR A 144 -15.28 -4.34 15.46
N ASP A 145 -16.25 -4.71 14.66
CA ASP A 145 -17.65 -4.33 14.85
C ASP A 145 -18.35 -5.29 15.78
#